data_c55414de772da26da71e81a7b10d2c8e
#
_entry.id   c55414de772da26da71e81a7b10d2c8e
#
_cell.length_a   1.000
_cell.length_b   1.000
_cell.length_c   1.000
_cell.angle_alpha   90.00
_cell.angle_beta   90.00
_cell.angle_gamma   90.00
#
_symmetry.space_group_name_H-M   'P 1'
#
loop_
_entity.id
_entity.type
_entity.pdbx_description
1 polymer ?
#
loop_
_entity_poly.entity_id
_entity_poly.type
_entity_poly.pdbx_seq_one_letter_code
_entity_poly.pdbx_strand_id
1 'polypeptide(L)'
;MTNLAPIILFVYNRPKHTETVLNALKKNTLAKDSILYVFSDAAKKEKDFENVNQVRDIINKISGFKEVVVTQAETNLGCANSVISGITKVINKHGKAIIVEDDILTAPNFLEFMNEVLNKYEKDEYIFSISGYNVPMQVPESWKSPVFLTYRYSSWGWGTWKDRWNEADWDVLGWQEIFTDKTKNKLFRRGGDDLPYIFRAQMNGTMNSWAIRWYYNNYSKNRFTVFPTYSLVENIGFDGSGIHCGKAGKAPNKPVITQNGEKIDLPDALEFDEEMNKLFISRYKYTFKDKLRRFLKELLRYKINK
;
A
#
# COMPACT_ATOMS: atom_id res chain seq x y z
N MET A 1 -28.69 -2.67 1.22
CA MET A 1 -27.52 -3.00 2.06
C MET A 1 -26.28 -2.59 1.29
N THR A 2 -25.49 -1.67 1.79
CA THR A 2 -24.23 -1.26 1.17
C THR A 2 -23.29 -2.46 1.13
N ASN A 3 -22.83 -2.83 -0.07
CA ASN A 3 -21.89 -3.95 -0.26
C ASN A 3 -20.50 -3.51 0.23
N LEU A 4 -20.18 -3.80 1.50
CA LEU A 4 -18.90 -3.45 2.09
C LEU A 4 -17.78 -4.31 1.47
N ALA A 5 -16.68 -3.67 1.15
CA ALA A 5 -15.48 -4.36 0.72
C ALA A 5 -14.91 -5.19 1.88
N PRO A 6 -14.53 -6.47 1.68
CA PRO A 6 -13.84 -7.24 2.69
C PRO A 6 -12.48 -6.63 3.01
N ILE A 7 -12.05 -6.80 4.25
CA ILE A 7 -10.72 -6.43 4.71
C ILE A 7 -9.81 -7.64 4.52
N ILE A 8 -8.63 -7.43 3.97
CA ILE A 8 -7.57 -8.45 3.88
C ILE A 8 -6.41 -7.98 4.76
N LEU A 9 -6.08 -8.77 5.77
CA LEU A 9 -4.95 -8.53 6.66
C LEU A 9 -3.86 -9.58 6.40
N PHE A 10 -2.65 -9.12 6.05
CA PHE A 10 -1.47 -9.98 5.93
C PHE A 10 -0.63 -9.89 7.21
N VAL A 11 -0.30 -11.05 7.78
CA VAL A 11 0.49 -11.16 9.01
C VAL A 11 1.61 -12.18 8.84
N TYR A 12 2.71 -12.01 9.60
CA TYR A 12 3.83 -12.94 9.55
C TYR A 12 4.37 -13.30 10.94
N ASN A 13 5.42 -12.61 11.42
CA ASN A 13 6.17 -12.94 12.63
C ASN A 13 6.30 -11.76 13.60
N ARG A 14 5.31 -10.85 13.63
CA ARG A 14 5.29 -9.65 14.49
C ARG A 14 4.05 -9.66 15.42
N PRO A 15 4.02 -10.45 16.50
CA PRO A 15 2.82 -10.64 17.32
C PRO A 15 2.30 -9.33 17.93
N LYS A 16 3.17 -8.45 18.46
CA LYS A 16 2.76 -7.15 19.02
C LYS A 16 2.17 -6.22 17.98
N HIS A 17 2.75 -6.14 16.79
CA HIS A 17 2.22 -5.34 15.68
C HIS A 17 0.85 -5.89 15.25
N THR A 18 0.75 -7.18 15.02
CA THR A 18 -0.50 -7.86 14.65
C THR A 18 -1.63 -7.55 15.65
N GLU A 19 -1.37 -7.69 16.95
CA GLU A 19 -2.34 -7.38 17.99
C GLU A 19 -2.75 -5.90 17.98
N THR A 20 -1.77 -4.98 17.83
CA THR A 20 -2.01 -3.55 17.79
C THR A 20 -2.86 -3.15 16.58
N VAL A 21 -2.53 -3.68 15.39
CA VAL A 21 -3.29 -3.43 14.16
C VAL A 21 -4.72 -3.99 14.23
N LEU A 22 -4.89 -5.22 14.75
CA LEU A 22 -6.20 -5.82 14.96
C LEU A 22 -7.06 -4.98 15.91
N ASN A 23 -6.48 -4.48 17.00
CA ASN A 23 -7.18 -3.62 17.95
C ASN A 23 -7.57 -2.27 17.32
N ALA A 24 -6.75 -1.71 16.42
CA ALA A 24 -7.11 -0.51 15.67
C ALA A 24 -8.24 -0.79 14.65
N LEU A 25 -8.17 -1.89 13.90
CA LEU A 25 -9.21 -2.30 12.96
C LEU A 25 -10.57 -2.53 13.66
N LYS A 26 -10.58 -3.17 14.84
CA LYS A 26 -11.81 -3.38 15.64
C LYS A 26 -12.49 -2.09 16.07
N LYS A 27 -11.74 -0.99 16.21
CA LYS A 27 -12.28 0.32 16.58
C LYS A 27 -12.93 1.08 15.42
N ASN A 28 -12.79 0.57 14.19
CA ASN A 28 -13.44 1.17 13.04
C ASN A 28 -14.97 1.02 13.12
N THR A 29 -15.69 2.06 12.71
CA THR A 29 -17.16 2.13 12.74
C THR A 29 -17.82 0.96 12.00
N LEU A 30 -17.27 0.53 10.87
CA LEU A 30 -17.79 -0.56 10.03
C LEU A 30 -17.18 -1.94 10.33
N ALA A 31 -16.36 -2.08 11.39
CA ALA A 31 -15.68 -3.36 11.67
C ALA A 31 -16.68 -4.51 11.87
N LYS A 32 -17.75 -4.28 12.65
CA LYS A 32 -18.77 -5.31 12.97
C LYS A 32 -19.58 -5.77 11.76
N ASP A 33 -19.63 -4.96 10.70
CA ASP A 33 -20.37 -5.25 9.48
C ASP A 33 -19.45 -5.77 8.34
N SER A 34 -18.13 -5.75 8.56
CA SER A 34 -17.10 -6.14 7.59
C SER A 34 -16.65 -7.58 7.77
N ILE A 35 -16.35 -8.25 6.64
CA ILE A 35 -15.67 -9.56 6.63
C ILE A 35 -14.16 -9.31 6.69
N LEU A 36 -13.47 -9.98 7.61
CA LEU A 36 -12.01 -9.95 7.72
C LEU A 36 -11.40 -11.26 7.22
N TYR A 37 -10.60 -11.19 6.17
CA TYR A 37 -9.72 -12.27 5.72
C TYR A 37 -8.33 -12.04 6.29
N VAL A 38 -7.77 -13.06 6.97
CA VAL A 38 -6.41 -13.00 7.52
C VAL A 38 -5.56 -14.07 6.83
N PHE A 39 -4.44 -13.64 6.26
CA PHE A 39 -3.44 -14.52 5.66
C PHE A 39 -2.18 -14.50 6.52
N SER A 40 -1.85 -15.65 7.12
CA SER A 40 -0.65 -15.86 7.92
C SER A 40 0.34 -16.72 7.15
N ASP A 41 1.48 -16.13 6.78
CA ASP A 41 2.56 -16.90 6.14
C ASP A 41 3.25 -17.83 7.14
N ALA A 42 3.91 -18.88 6.66
CA ALA A 42 4.67 -19.81 7.49
C ALA A 42 6.07 -19.25 7.82
N ALA A 43 6.67 -19.77 8.89
CA ALA A 43 8.02 -19.40 9.28
C ALA A 43 9.03 -19.70 8.16
N LYS A 44 9.87 -18.71 7.82
CA LYS A 44 10.93 -18.84 6.83
C LYS A 44 12.19 -19.49 7.40
N LYS A 45 12.46 -19.25 8.69
CA LYS A 45 13.64 -19.71 9.42
C LYS A 45 13.22 -20.22 10.78
N GLU A 46 14.01 -21.07 11.36
CA GLU A 46 13.77 -21.64 12.69
C GLU A 46 13.48 -20.57 13.76
N LYS A 47 14.25 -19.50 13.77
CA LYS A 47 14.06 -18.36 14.68
C LYS A 47 12.73 -17.64 14.55
N ASP A 48 12.00 -17.83 13.45
CA ASP A 48 10.71 -17.17 13.19
C ASP A 48 9.53 -18.02 13.73
N PHE A 49 9.74 -19.32 14.05
CA PHE A 49 8.66 -20.23 14.43
C PHE A 49 7.88 -19.77 15.66
N GLU A 50 8.57 -19.35 16.71
CA GLU A 50 7.90 -18.91 17.94
C GLU A 50 6.99 -17.71 17.68
N ASN A 51 7.50 -16.68 17.00
CA ASN A 51 6.73 -15.49 16.68
C ASN A 51 5.56 -15.79 15.73
N VAL A 52 5.74 -16.65 14.73
CA VAL A 52 4.65 -17.07 13.84
C VAL A 52 3.56 -17.81 14.61
N ASN A 53 3.92 -18.68 15.54
CA ASN A 53 2.95 -19.38 16.38
C ASN A 53 2.19 -18.39 17.28
N GLN A 54 2.87 -17.45 17.92
CA GLN A 54 2.21 -16.38 18.69
C GLN A 54 1.24 -15.56 17.84
N VAL A 55 1.61 -15.21 16.60
CA VAL A 55 0.71 -14.52 15.64
C VAL A 55 -0.49 -15.41 15.35
N ARG A 56 -0.31 -16.70 15.09
CA ARG A 56 -1.39 -17.65 14.82
C ARG A 56 -2.34 -17.82 16.02
N ASP A 57 -1.82 -17.83 17.23
CA ASP A 57 -2.63 -17.85 18.46
C ASP A 57 -3.48 -16.57 18.60
N ILE A 58 -2.95 -15.42 18.23
CA ILE A 58 -3.69 -14.16 18.22
C ILE A 58 -4.81 -14.19 17.18
N ILE A 59 -4.49 -14.56 15.93
CA ILE A 59 -5.46 -14.53 14.85
C ILE A 59 -6.58 -15.57 15.00
N ASN A 60 -6.34 -16.70 15.65
CA ASN A 60 -7.35 -17.72 15.93
C ASN A 60 -8.39 -17.25 16.98
N LYS A 61 -8.11 -16.17 17.72
CA LYS A 61 -8.99 -15.61 18.76
C LYS A 61 -9.68 -14.30 18.32
N ILE A 62 -9.55 -13.92 17.04
CA ILE A 62 -10.12 -12.67 16.54
C ILE A 62 -11.64 -12.69 16.64
N SER A 63 -12.19 -11.58 17.12
CA SER A 63 -13.62 -11.28 17.16
C SER A 63 -13.86 -9.80 16.85
N GLY A 64 -15.12 -9.39 16.74
CA GLY A 64 -15.50 -7.98 16.52
C GLY A 64 -15.68 -7.61 15.05
N PHE A 65 -15.70 -8.60 14.17
CA PHE A 65 -16.05 -8.47 12.74
C PHE A 65 -17.29 -9.31 12.45
N LYS A 66 -17.94 -9.07 11.33
CA LYS A 66 -19.11 -9.86 10.87
C LYS A 66 -18.75 -11.33 10.66
N GLU A 67 -17.59 -11.56 10.06
CA GLU A 67 -17.02 -12.87 9.79
C GLU A 67 -15.50 -12.76 9.79
N VAL A 68 -14.80 -13.79 10.28
CA VAL A 68 -13.33 -13.87 10.22
C VAL A 68 -12.95 -15.16 9.52
N VAL A 69 -12.20 -15.03 8.42
CA VAL A 69 -11.70 -16.15 7.62
C VAL A 69 -10.18 -16.17 7.70
N VAL A 70 -9.63 -17.16 8.43
CA VAL A 70 -8.17 -17.30 8.60
C VAL A 70 -7.64 -18.34 7.61
N THR A 71 -6.57 -17.97 6.91
CA THR A 71 -5.77 -18.87 6.05
C THR A 71 -4.35 -18.88 6.58
N GLN A 72 -3.87 -20.06 6.99
CA GLN A 72 -2.50 -20.26 7.44
C GLN A 72 -1.74 -21.06 6.38
N ALA A 73 -0.64 -20.52 5.88
CA ALA A 73 0.20 -21.21 4.91
C ALA A 73 0.96 -22.34 5.59
N GLU A 74 1.11 -23.48 4.92
CA GLU A 74 1.91 -24.63 5.40
C GLU A 74 3.41 -24.37 5.21
N THR A 75 3.76 -23.68 4.12
CA THR A 75 5.14 -23.31 3.78
C THR A 75 5.25 -21.80 3.57
N ASN A 76 6.44 -21.23 3.75
CA ASN A 76 6.66 -19.80 3.55
C ASN A 76 6.59 -19.43 2.08
N LEU A 77 5.58 -18.66 1.71
CA LEU A 77 5.35 -18.14 0.35
C LEU A 77 6.20 -16.90 0.06
N GLY A 78 6.61 -16.19 1.10
CA GLY A 78 7.22 -14.87 1.01
C GLY A 78 6.20 -13.76 0.72
N CYS A 79 6.55 -12.53 1.10
CA CYS A 79 5.64 -11.38 1.11
C CYS A 79 4.89 -11.21 -0.23
N ALA A 80 5.58 -11.16 -1.35
CA ALA A 80 4.97 -10.87 -2.64
C ALA A 80 3.95 -11.95 -3.07
N ASN A 81 4.30 -13.23 -2.95
CA ASN A 81 3.40 -14.31 -3.35
C ASN A 81 2.20 -14.41 -2.40
N SER A 82 2.43 -14.26 -1.09
CA SER A 82 1.36 -14.25 -0.09
C SER A 82 0.36 -13.13 -0.38
N VAL A 83 0.83 -11.91 -0.64
CA VAL A 83 -0.03 -10.77 -0.93
C VAL A 83 -0.78 -10.96 -2.25
N ILE A 84 -0.08 -11.31 -3.33
CA ILE A 84 -0.72 -11.46 -4.65
C ILE A 84 -1.76 -12.58 -4.63
N SER A 85 -1.43 -13.77 -4.10
CA SER A 85 -2.37 -14.89 -4.06
C SER A 85 -3.56 -14.63 -3.13
N GLY A 86 -3.31 -14.03 -1.95
CA GLY A 86 -4.36 -13.69 -0.99
C GLY A 86 -5.35 -12.66 -1.54
N ILE A 87 -4.86 -11.57 -2.14
CA ILE A 87 -5.73 -10.57 -2.76
C ILE A 87 -6.51 -11.20 -3.92
N THR A 88 -5.85 -11.96 -4.80
CA THR A 88 -6.50 -12.61 -5.95
C THR A 88 -7.66 -13.49 -5.50
N LYS A 89 -7.46 -14.30 -4.45
CA LYS A 89 -8.50 -15.17 -3.89
C LYS A 89 -9.73 -14.38 -3.42
N VAL A 90 -9.52 -13.31 -2.67
CA VAL A 90 -10.61 -12.54 -2.05
C VAL A 90 -11.28 -11.61 -3.05
N ILE A 91 -10.51 -10.88 -3.86
CA ILE A 91 -11.05 -9.89 -4.78
C ILE A 91 -11.89 -10.53 -5.90
N ASN A 92 -11.52 -11.75 -6.33
CA ASN A 92 -12.32 -12.51 -7.33
C ASN A 92 -13.67 -12.94 -6.78
N LYS A 93 -13.78 -13.16 -5.46
CA LYS A 93 -15.03 -13.51 -4.79
C LYS A 93 -15.94 -12.29 -4.55
N HIS A 94 -15.34 -11.14 -4.21
CA HIS A 94 -16.09 -10.00 -3.67
C HIS A 94 -16.13 -8.77 -4.59
N GLY A 95 -15.37 -8.75 -5.69
CA GLY A 95 -15.35 -7.65 -6.65
C GLY A 95 -14.44 -6.47 -6.27
N LYS A 96 -14.16 -6.26 -4.99
CA LYS A 96 -13.28 -5.24 -4.45
C LYS A 96 -12.73 -5.67 -3.09
N ALA A 97 -11.66 -5.03 -2.61
CA ALA A 97 -11.07 -5.34 -1.31
C ALA A 97 -10.33 -4.13 -0.72
N ILE A 98 -10.22 -4.11 0.61
CA ILE A 98 -9.37 -3.22 1.40
C ILE A 98 -8.22 -4.04 1.96
N ILE A 99 -6.99 -3.61 1.75
CA ILE A 99 -5.78 -4.37 2.09
C ILE A 99 -4.98 -3.64 3.17
N VAL A 100 -4.60 -4.38 4.22
CA VAL A 100 -3.83 -3.91 5.38
C VAL A 100 -2.71 -4.91 5.67
N GLU A 101 -1.55 -4.40 6.08
CA GLU A 101 -0.43 -5.21 6.56
C GLU A 101 -0.30 -5.10 8.10
N ASP A 102 0.42 -6.01 8.74
CA ASP A 102 0.50 -6.12 10.21
C ASP A 102 1.23 -4.95 10.91
N ASP A 103 1.72 -3.97 10.16
CA ASP A 103 2.32 -2.73 10.66
C ASP A 103 1.51 -1.46 10.32
N ILE A 104 0.30 -1.60 9.81
CA ILE A 104 -0.53 -0.47 9.39
C ILE A 104 -1.64 -0.22 10.42
N LEU A 105 -1.46 0.78 11.28
CA LEU A 105 -2.49 1.27 12.19
C LEU A 105 -3.53 2.09 11.43
N THR A 106 -4.81 1.81 11.67
CA THR A 106 -5.93 2.51 11.02
C THR A 106 -6.62 3.48 11.98
N ALA A 107 -7.06 4.63 11.46
CA ALA A 107 -7.99 5.53 12.14
C ALA A 107 -9.38 4.88 12.28
N PRO A 108 -10.21 5.31 13.26
CA PRO A 108 -11.55 4.73 13.45
C PRO A 108 -12.50 4.88 12.25
N ASN A 109 -12.31 5.88 11.40
CA ASN A 109 -13.09 6.15 10.19
C ASN A 109 -12.43 5.62 8.89
N PHE A 110 -11.33 4.84 8.98
CA PHE A 110 -10.62 4.33 7.82
C PHE A 110 -11.51 3.43 6.94
N LEU A 111 -12.23 2.48 7.52
CA LEU A 111 -13.10 1.58 6.75
C LEU A 111 -14.27 2.32 6.09
N GLU A 112 -14.79 3.34 6.73
CA GLU A 112 -15.86 4.19 6.18
C GLU A 112 -15.33 4.92 4.93
N PHE A 113 -14.21 5.64 5.05
CA PHE A 113 -13.55 6.30 3.94
C PHE A 113 -13.29 5.35 2.77
N MET A 114 -12.65 4.21 3.06
CA MET A 114 -12.28 3.25 2.00
C MET A 114 -13.50 2.70 1.26
N ASN A 115 -14.59 2.40 1.98
CA ASN A 115 -15.81 1.90 1.36
C ASN A 115 -16.53 2.98 0.56
N GLU A 116 -16.61 4.21 1.05
CA GLU A 116 -17.23 5.33 0.32
C GLU A 116 -16.51 5.59 -0.99
N VAL A 117 -15.17 5.69 -0.97
CA VAL A 117 -14.36 5.93 -2.17
C VAL A 117 -14.43 4.74 -3.14
N LEU A 118 -14.33 3.49 -2.63
CA LEU A 118 -14.47 2.28 -3.46
C LEU A 118 -15.84 2.18 -4.13
N ASN A 119 -16.91 2.59 -3.46
CA ASN A 119 -18.26 2.55 -4.01
C ASN A 119 -18.48 3.68 -5.02
N LYS A 120 -18.05 4.90 -4.70
CA LYS A 120 -18.31 6.08 -5.52
C LYS A 120 -17.59 6.01 -6.87
N TYR A 121 -16.32 5.58 -6.86
CA TYR A 121 -15.46 5.60 -8.05
C TYR A 121 -15.26 4.23 -8.70
N GLU A 122 -16.11 3.26 -8.41
CA GLU A 122 -16.02 1.89 -8.98
C GLU A 122 -16.03 1.88 -10.52
N LYS A 123 -16.80 2.78 -11.13
CA LYS A 123 -16.97 2.89 -12.58
C LYS A 123 -15.91 3.77 -13.26
N ASP A 124 -15.09 4.46 -12.51
CA ASP A 124 -14.08 5.37 -13.06
C ASP A 124 -12.81 4.62 -13.44
N GLU A 125 -12.75 4.14 -14.66
CA GLU A 125 -11.67 3.26 -15.15
C GLU A 125 -10.27 3.89 -15.10
N TYR A 126 -10.16 5.22 -15.06
CA TYR A 126 -8.88 5.92 -14.89
C TYR A 126 -8.36 5.89 -13.44
N ILE A 127 -9.15 5.41 -12.49
CA ILE A 127 -8.74 5.19 -11.10
C ILE A 127 -8.34 3.72 -10.92
N PHE A 128 -7.08 3.51 -10.53
CA PHE A 128 -6.51 2.17 -10.40
C PHE A 128 -6.56 1.62 -8.98
N SER A 129 -6.39 2.48 -8.00
CA SER A 129 -6.42 2.14 -6.57
C SER A 129 -6.74 3.34 -5.70
N ILE A 130 -6.97 3.07 -4.41
CA ILE A 130 -7.24 4.05 -3.37
C ILE A 130 -6.21 3.85 -2.27
N SER A 131 -5.67 4.92 -1.72
CA SER A 131 -4.80 4.90 -0.54
C SER A 131 -5.52 5.46 0.68
N GLY A 132 -5.33 4.85 1.84
CA GLY A 132 -5.68 5.44 3.14
C GLY A 132 -4.56 6.30 3.72
N TYR A 133 -3.37 6.22 3.14
CA TYR A 133 -2.19 6.97 3.56
C TYR A 133 -2.04 8.29 2.82
N ASN A 134 -1.55 9.29 3.52
CA ASN A 134 -0.99 10.48 2.90
C ASN A 134 0.30 10.89 3.63
N VAL A 135 1.23 11.50 2.90
CA VAL A 135 2.40 12.14 3.49
C VAL A 135 1.98 13.43 4.19
N PRO A 136 2.63 13.81 5.29
CA PRO A 136 2.41 15.13 5.88
C PRO A 136 2.73 16.23 4.86
N MET A 137 1.69 16.91 4.42
CA MET A 137 1.80 18.05 3.51
C MET A 137 0.80 19.14 3.90
N GLN A 138 1.12 20.37 3.58
CA GLN A 138 0.21 21.49 3.77
C GLN A 138 -0.67 21.61 2.53
N VAL A 139 -1.92 21.16 2.66
CA VAL A 139 -2.94 21.27 1.60
C VAL A 139 -3.31 22.74 1.43
N PRO A 140 -3.36 23.29 0.19
CA PRO A 140 -3.76 24.67 -0.04
C PRO A 140 -5.19 24.94 0.47
N GLU A 141 -5.44 26.10 1.07
CA GLU A 141 -6.79 26.47 1.56
C GLU A 141 -7.85 26.54 0.44
N SER A 142 -7.41 26.78 -0.79
CA SER A 142 -8.26 26.75 -1.98
C SER A 142 -8.74 25.35 -2.35
N TRP A 143 -8.05 24.30 -1.92
CA TRP A 143 -8.42 22.91 -2.19
C TRP A 143 -9.56 22.47 -1.25
N LYS A 144 -10.73 22.19 -1.80
CA LYS A 144 -11.94 21.86 -1.01
C LYS A 144 -12.28 20.36 -0.99
N SER A 145 -11.72 19.58 -1.92
CA SER A 145 -11.97 18.13 -1.94
C SER A 145 -11.20 17.41 -0.81
N PRO A 146 -11.79 16.42 -0.14
CA PRO A 146 -11.10 15.59 0.85
C PRO A 146 -10.10 14.62 0.21
N VAL A 147 -10.09 14.49 -1.11
CA VAL A 147 -9.26 13.57 -1.88
C VAL A 147 -8.64 14.26 -3.10
N PHE A 148 -7.58 13.65 -3.64
CA PHE A 148 -6.95 14.09 -4.88
C PHE A 148 -6.38 12.89 -5.66
N LEU A 149 -6.09 13.10 -6.95
CA LEU A 149 -5.49 12.11 -7.82
C LEU A 149 -3.97 12.29 -7.91
N THR A 150 -3.24 11.17 -7.90
CA THR A 150 -1.80 11.17 -8.14
C THR A 150 -1.38 9.94 -8.94
N TYR A 151 -0.25 10.02 -9.63
CA TYR A 151 0.36 8.87 -10.30
C TYR A 151 1.01 7.87 -9.32
N ARG A 152 1.32 8.31 -8.10
CA ARG A 152 1.96 7.46 -7.11
C ARG A 152 0.95 6.51 -6.47
N TYR A 153 1.43 5.30 -6.16
CA TYR A 153 0.73 4.31 -5.37
C TYR A 153 1.34 4.20 -3.97
N SER A 154 0.53 3.84 -2.99
CA SER A 154 0.97 3.46 -1.64
C SER A 154 0.28 2.17 -1.20
N SER A 155 1.06 1.23 -0.63
CA SER A 155 0.55 -0.04 -0.07
C SER A 155 0.07 0.09 1.38
N TRP A 156 0.13 1.27 1.97
CA TRP A 156 -0.24 1.44 3.37
C TRP A 156 -1.74 1.69 3.51
N GLY A 157 -2.50 0.62 3.82
CA GLY A 157 -3.95 0.69 3.94
C GLY A 157 -4.58 1.17 2.64
N TRP A 158 -4.79 0.27 1.70
CA TRP A 158 -5.20 0.61 0.34
C TRP A 158 -6.35 -0.26 -0.14
N GLY A 159 -6.92 0.05 -1.28
CA GLY A 159 -8.00 -0.71 -1.87
C GLY A 159 -8.00 -0.65 -3.39
N THR A 160 -8.66 -1.64 -4.02
CA THR A 160 -8.84 -1.72 -5.48
C THR A 160 -10.01 -2.63 -5.82
N TRP A 161 -10.27 -2.76 -7.11
CA TRP A 161 -11.36 -3.54 -7.68
C TRP A 161 -10.82 -4.74 -8.47
N LYS A 162 -11.67 -5.74 -8.67
CA LYS A 162 -11.35 -7.02 -9.33
C LYS A 162 -10.83 -6.85 -10.76
N ASP A 163 -11.47 -5.99 -11.53
CA ASP A 163 -11.09 -5.73 -12.92
C ASP A 163 -9.68 -5.13 -13.00
N ARG A 164 -9.37 -4.10 -12.19
CA ARG A 164 -8.05 -3.48 -12.12
C ARG A 164 -6.98 -4.48 -11.67
N TRP A 165 -7.34 -5.32 -10.67
CA TRP A 165 -6.43 -6.35 -10.15
C TRP A 165 -6.10 -7.43 -11.21
N ASN A 166 -7.11 -7.90 -11.91
CA ASN A 166 -6.96 -8.98 -12.91
C ASN A 166 -6.29 -8.51 -14.21
N GLU A 167 -6.26 -7.21 -14.48
CA GLU A 167 -5.50 -6.63 -15.59
C GLU A 167 -3.99 -6.53 -15.32
N ALA A 168 -3.53 -6.77 -14.08
CA ALA A 168 -2.15 -6.54 -13.72
C ALA A 168 -1.19 -7.57 -14.36
N ASP A 169 -0.18 -7.06 -15.06
CA ASP A 169 0.99 -7.83 -15.47
C ASP A 169 1.97 -7.92 -14.29
N TRP A 170 2.03 -9.07 -13.65
CA TRP A 170 2.92 -9.32 -12.52
C TRP A 170 4.34 -9.72 -12.94
N ASP A 171 4.53 -10.15 -14.19
CA ASP A 171 5.85 -10.50 -14.76
C ASP A 171 6.58 -9.27 -15.28
N VAL A 172 5.82 -8.21 -15.60
CA VAL A 172 6.35 -6.90 -16.03
C VAL A 172 7.23 -7.03 -17.28
N LEU A 173 6.69 -7.66 -18.32
CA LEU A 173 7.41 -7.88 -19.56
C LEU A 173 7.84 -6.55 -20.20
N GLY A 174 9.07 -6.50 -20.73
CA GLY A 174 9.61 -5.30 -21.36
C GLY A 174 10.00 -4.17 -20.39
N TRP A 175 10.17 -4.44 -19.11
CA TRP A 175 10.51 -3.46 -18.07
C TRP A 175 11.77 -2.64 -18.38
N GLN A 176 12.71 -3.19 -19.17
CA GLN A 176 13.95 -2.52 -19.54
C GLN A 176 13.71 -1.20 -20.29
N GLU A 177 12.60 -1.10 -21.01
CA GLU A 177 12.24 0.11 -21.76
C GLU A 177 12.09 1.34 -20.87
N ILE A 178 11.71 1.18 -19.60
CA ILE A 178 11.69 2.28 -18.62
C ILE A 178 13.07 2.94 -18.48
N PHE A 179 14.15 2.23 -18.73
CA PHE A 179 15.52 2.72 -18.56
C PHE A 179 16.22 3.09 -19.87
N THR A 180 15.76 2.59 -21.00
CA THR A 180 16.33 2.84 -22.33
C THR A 180 15.61 3.95 -23.08
N ASP A 181 14.30 4.13 -22.82
CA ASP A 181 13.50 5.20 -23.41
C ASP A 181 13.37 6.39 -22.44
N LYS A 182 13.87 7.57 -22.86
CA LYS A 182 13.83 8.81 -22.05
C LYS A 182 12.39 9.26 -21.73
N THR A 183 11.47 9.08 -22.68
CA THR A 183 10.06 9.46 -22.50
C THR A 183 9.38 8.56 -21.49
N LYS A 184 9.53 7.25 -21.61
CA LYS A 184 9.01 6.27 -20.66
C LYS A 184 9.59 6.49 -19.27
N ASN A 185 10.89 6.76 -19.15
CA ASN A 185 11.52 7.09 -17.88
C ASN A 185 10.93 8.35 -17.23
N LYS A 186 10.75 9.42 -18.03
CA LYS A 186 10.13 10.67 -17.55
C LYS A 186 8.70 10.44 -17.06
N LEU A 187 7.90 9.67 -17.79
CA LEU A 187 6.54 9.33 -17.41
C LEU A 187 6.49 8.46 -16.14
N PHE A 188 7.38 7.47 -16.03
CA PHE A 188 7.48 6.62 -14.84
C PHE A 188 7.85 7.43 -13.58
N ARG A 189 8.65 8.49 -13.71
CA ARG A 189 9.03 9.39 -12.61
C ARG A 189 7.92 10.34 -12.17
N ARG A 190 6.77 10.38 -12.84
CA ARG A 190 5.63 11.22 -12.39
C ARG A 190 5.15 10.87 -10.99
N GLY A 191 5.35 9.62 -10.54
CA GLY A 191 5.04 9.17 -9.18
C GLY A 191 6.16 9.38 -8.15
N GLY A 192 7.34 9.87 -8.55
CA GLY A 192 8.48 10.14 -7.66
C GLY A 192 9.83 9.71 -8.21
N ASP A 193 10.89 10.39 -7.77
CA ASP A 193 12.28 10.13 -8.22
C ASP A 193 12.84 8.79 -7.68
N ASP A 194 12.26 8.25 -6.62
CA ASP A 194 12.65 6.98 -5.98
C ASP A 194 12.21 5.74 -6.78
N LEU A 195 11.08 5.85 -7.50
CA LEU A 195 10.43 4.70 -8.13
C LEU A 195 11.29 3.95 -9.15
N PRO A 196 12.04 4.60 -10.07
CA PRO A 196 12.92 3.88 -10.98
C PRO A 196 14.01 3.05 -10.27
N TYR A 197 14.48 3.51 -9.11
CA TYR A 197 15.50 2.76 -8.34
C TYR A 197 14.91 1.53 -7.65
N ILE A 198 13.72 1.70 -7.04
CA ILE A 198 12.98 0.59 -6.42
C ILE A 198 12.61 -0.43 -7.50
N PHE A 199 12.14 0.04 -8.66
CA PHE A 199 11.76 -0.81 -9.78
C PHE A 199 12.94 -1.61 -10.32
N ARG A 200 14.08 -0.96 -10.57
CA ARG A 200 15.31 -1.66 -11.00
C ARG A 200 15.76 -2.69 -9.97
N ALA A 201 15.71 -2.36 -8.66
CA ALA A 201 16.09 -3.29 -7.61
C ALA A 201 15.17 -4.52 -7.57
N GLN A 202 13.85 -4.34 -7.77
CA GLN A 202 12.91 -5.44 -7.92
C GLN A 202 13.21 -6.31 -9.12
N MET A 203 13.39 -5.71 -10.30
CA MET A 203 13.57 -6.45 -11.54
C MET A 203 14.92 -7.17 -11.62
N ASN A 204 15.93 -6.68 -10.91
CA ASN A 204 17.24 -7.35 -10.78
C ASN A 204 17.30 -8.36 -9.61
N GLY A 205 16.18 -8.63 -8.93
CA GLY A 205 16.11 -9.60 -7.83
C GLY A 205 16.78 -9.16 -6.52
N THR A 206 17.26 -7.89 -6.41
CA THR A 206 17.88 -7.37 -5.18
C THR A 206 16.87 -6.85 -4.17
N MET A 207 15.60 -6.77 -4.54
CA MET A 207 14.46 -6.44 -3.71
C MET A 207 13.28 -7.34 -4.08
N ASN A 208 12.42 -7.67 -3.14
CA ASN A 208 11.17 -8.38 -3.39
C ASN A 208 9.98 -7.48 -3.01
N SER A 209 9.51 -6.69 -3.99
CA SER A 209 8.43 -5.73 -3.80
C SER A 209 7.31 -5.93 -4.81
N TRP A 210 6.19 -6.50 -4.37
CA TRP A 210 4.97 -6.56 -5.17
C TRP A 210 4.40 -5.16 -5.48
N ALA A 211 4.55 -4.23 -4.55
CA ALA A 211 4.00 -2.88 -4.64
C ALA A 211 4.55 -2.07 -5.81
N ILE A 212 5.84 -2.22 -6.14
CA ILE A 212 6.42 -1.52 -7.30
C ILE A 212 5.95 -2.12 -8.64
N ARG A 213 5.61 -3.41 -8.67
CA ARG A 213 4.99 -4.04 -9.84
C ARG A 213 3.55 -3.55 -10.02
N TRP A 214 2.82 -3.34 -8.92
CA TRP A 214 1.50 -2.71 -8.95
C TRP A 214 1.58 -1.26 -9.46
N TYR A 215 2.57 -0.48 -8.98
CA TYR A 215 2.82 0.87 -9.52
C TYR A 215 3.14 0.85 -11.03
N TYR A 216 3.93 -0.12 -11.51
CA TYR A 216 4.20 -0.26 -12.95
C TYR A 216 2.90 -0.45 -13.75
N ASN A 217 1.96 -1.24 -13.26
CA ASN A 217 0.66 -1.44 -13.89
C ASN A 217 -0.17 -0.14 -13.92
N ASN A 218 -0.18 0.60 -12.82
CA ASN A 218 -0.80 1.93 -12.78
C ASN A 218 -0.19 2.88 -13.84
N TYR A 219 1.13 2.92 -13.89
CA TYR A 219 1.88 3.72 -14.87
C TYR A 219 1.59 3.28 -16.32
N SER A 220 1.68 1.99 -16.64
CA SER A 220 1.53 1.45 -18.00
C SER A 220 0.15 1.72 -18.59
N LYS A 221 -0.87 1.83 -17.76
CA LYS A 221 -2.26 2.11 -18.13
C LYS A 221 -2.60 3.61 -18.02
N ASN A 222 -1.63 4.45 -17.65
CA ASN A 222 -1.79 5.90 -17.43
C ASN A 222 -2.98 6.22 -16.49
N ARG A 223 -3.11 5.46 -15.41
CA ARG A 223 -4.17 5.60 -14.42
C ARG A 223 -3.67 6.29 -13.15
N PHE A 224 -4.57 6.60 -12.22
CA PHE A 224 -4.30 7.33 -11.00
C PHE A 224 -4.63 6.50 -9.77
N THR A 225 -4.05 6.91 -8.65
CA THR A 225 -4.48 6.50 -7.31
C THR A 225 -5.16 7.67 -6.63
N VAL A 226 -6.29 7.41 -5.96
CA VAL A 226 -6.95 8.38 -5.08
C VAL A 226 -6.23 8.40 -3.74
N PHE A 227 -5.84 9.59 -3.29
CA PHE A 227 -5.28 9.83 -1.96
C PHE A 227 -6.16 10.76 -1.15
N PRO A 228 -6.31 10.53 0.18
CA PRO A 228 -6.94 11.50 1.07
C PRO A 228 -6.01 12.70 1.28
N THR A 229 -6.55 13.86 1.61
CA THR A 229 -5.77 15.07 1.96
C THR A 229 -5.07 14.96 3.31
N TYR A 230 -5.48 14.02 4.15
CA TYR A 230 -4.87 13.65 5.43
C TYR A 230 -4.72 12.13 5.52
N SER A 231 -3.82 11.65 6.37
CA SER A 231 -3.63 10.21 6.50
C SER A 231 -4.64 9.59 7.45
N LEU A 232 -5.21 8.46 7.03
CA LEU A 232 -6.08 7.60 7.83
C LEU A 232 -5.33 6.39 8.40
N VAL A 233 -4.03 6.28 8.10
CA VAL A 233 -3.19 5.20 8.57
C VAL A 233 -1.81 5.69 9.00
N GLU A 234 -1.19 4.96 9.92
CA GLU A 234 0.21 5.13 10.34
C GLU A 234 0.95 3.80 10.17
N ASN A 235 2.15 3.83 9.59
CA ASN A 235 3.02 2.66 9.55
C ASN A 235 3.92 2.64 10.80
N ILE A 236 3.76 1.61 11.63
CA ILE A 236 4.52 1.39 12.86
C ILE A 236 5.74 0.48 12.67
N GLY A 237 5.97 -0.03 11.46
CA GLY A 237 7.08 -0.95 11.13
C GLY A 237 8.47 -0.29 11.01
N PHE A 238 8.62 0.99 11.38
CA PHE A 238 9.91 1.70 11.38
C PHE A 238 10.72 1.50 12.69
N ASP A 239 10.33 0.56 13.51
CA ASP A 239 11.04 0.17 14.74
C ASP A 239 12.27 -0.73 14.52
N GLY A 240 12.58 -1.04 13.27
CA GLY A 240 13.67 -1.93 12.87
C GLY A 240 13.26 -3.39 12.66
N SER A 241 12.00 -3.75 12.89
CA SER A 241 11.46 -5.10 12.63
C SER A 241 11.05 -5.30 11.18
N GLY A 242 10.82 -4.24 10.41
CA GLY A 242 10.36 -4.28 9.03
C GLY A 242 11.44 -4.66 8.02
N ILE A 243 11.09 -5.47 7.03
CA ILE A 243 12.03 -5.92 5.98
C ILE A 243 12.49 -4.75 5.07
N HIS A 244 11.64 -3.77 4.84
CA HIS A 244 11.87 -2.65 3.93
C HIS A 244 12.06 -1.30 4.64
N CYS A 245 11.79 -1.22 5.94
CA CYS A 245 11.79 0.03 6.70
C CYS A 245 13.17 0.48 7.23
N GLY A 246 14.25 -0.23 6.91
CA GLY A 246 15.62 0.15 7.30
C GLY A 246 15.91 -0.07 8.78
N LYS A 247 17.14 0.36 9.22
CA LYS A 247 17.51 0.34 10.63
C LYS A 247 16.65 1.34 11.41
N ALA A 248 16.24 0.95 12.63
CA ALA A 248 15.45 1.78 13.54
C ALA A 248 15.92 3.24 13.57
N GLY A 249 15.09 4.15 13.14
CA GLY A 249 15.41 5.55 13.15
C GLY A 249 14.60 6.38 12.17
N LYS A 250 13.61 7.09 12.68
CA LYS A 250 12.74 8.06 12.04
C LYS A 250 11.81 7.45 10.98
N ALA A 251 10.63 7.07 11.44
CA ALA A 251 9.46 7.04 10.56
C ALA A 251 9.45 8.33 9.73
N PRO A 252 9.33 8.25 8.40
CA PRO A 252 9.16 9.47 7.63
C PRO A 252 7.89 10.14 8.14
N ASN A 253 8.07 11.26 8.83
CA ASN A 253 7.02 12.12 9.39
C ASN A 253 5.74 11.36 9.77
N LYS A 254 5.52 11.11 11.08
CA LYS A 254 4.29 10.47 11.54
C LYS A 254 3.09 11.25 11.00
N PRO A 255 2.24 10.65 10.18
CA PRO A 255 1.04 11.32 9.74
C PRO A 255 0.15 11.58 10.97
N VAL A 256 -0.51 12.72 10.99
CA VAL A 256 -1.54 13.00 12.01
C VAL A 256 -2.77 12.20 11.61
N ILE A 257 -3.10 11.17 12.38
CA ILE A 257 -4.36 10.46 12.22
C ILE A 257 -5.44 11.40 12.78
N THR A 258 -6.26 11.95 11.89
CA THR A 258 -7.42 12.72 12.31
C THR A 258 -8.53 11.76 12.78
N GLN A 259 -8.99 11.96 14.01
CA GLN A 259 -10.04 11.11 14.62
C GLN A 259 -11.46 11.62 14.35
N ASN A 260 -11.62 12.61 13.48
CA ASN A 260 -12.92 13.24 13.28
C ASN A 260 -13.78 12.35 12.38
N GLY A 261 -14.88 11.85 12.95
CA GLY A 261 -15.94 11.13 12.25
C GLY A 261 -16.83 12.07 11.41
N GLU A 262 -16.24 13.07 10.75
CA GLU A 262 -16.96 13.92 9.81
C GLU A 262 -17.28 13.12 8.54
N LYS A 263 -18.53 13.25 8.10
CA LYS A 263 -18.98 12.68 6.83
C LYS A 263 -18.07 13.18 5.70
N ILE A 264 -17.50 12.26 4.94
CA ILE A 264 -16.59 12.58 3.86
C ILE A 264 -17.44 13.01 2.65
N ASP A 265 -17.38 14.29 2.30
CA ASP A 265 -18.08 14.82 1.12
C ASP A 265 -17.21 14.63 -0.13
N LEU A 266 -17.35 13.48 -0.75
CA LEU A 266 -16.62 13.13 -1.96
C LEU A 266 -17.22 13.83 -3.18
N PRO A 267 -16.42 14.48 -4.06
CA PRO A 267 -16.90 15.08 -5.31
C PRO A 267 -17.46 14.01 -6.25
N ASP A 268 -18.43 14.39 -7.10
CA ASP A 268 -19.06 13.45 -8.04
C ASP A 268 -18.10 12.99 -9.14
N ALA A 269 -17.16 13.84 -9.54
CA ALA A 269 -16.07 13.49 -10.43
C ALA A 269 -14.74 13.96 -9.84
N LEU A 270 -13.69 13.17 -10.05
CA LEU A 270 -12.33 13.55 -9.67
C LEU A 270 -11.58 14.04 -10.91
N GLU A 271 -11.07 15.23 -10.86
CA GLU A 271 -10.18 15.75 -11.87
C GLU A 271 -8.73 15.71 -11.39
N PHE A 272 -7.81 15.41 -12.30
CA PHE A 272 -6.39 15.46 -12.00
C PHE A 272 -5.92 16.91 -11.94
N ASP A 273 -5.43 17.32 -10.78
CA ASP A 273 -4.83 18.63 -10.57
C ASP A 273 -3.31 18.53 -10.51
N GLU A 274 -2.64 19.21 -11.43
CA GLU A 274 -1.19 19.13 -11.58
C GLU A 274 -0.45 19.79 -10.41
N GLU A 275 -0.97 20.88 -9.85
CA GLU A 275 -0.34 21.59 -8.74
C GLU A 275 -0.45 20.77 -7.44
N MET A 276 -1.61 20.16 -7.18
CA MET A 276 -1.80 19.26 -6.05
C MET A 276 -0.89 18.02 -6.17
N ASN A 277 -0.79 17.45 -7.36
CA ASN A 277 0.13 16.33 -7.61
C ASN A 277 1.60 16.76 -7.45
N LYS A 278 2.01 17.93 -7.94
CA LYS A 278 3.37 18.47 -7.75
C LYS A 278 3.69 18.66 -6.26
N LEU A 279 2.74 19.21 -5.51
CA LEU A 279 2.88 19.40 -4.06
C LEU A 279 3.13 18.06 -3.36
N PHE A 280 2.30 17.05 -3.61
CA PHE A 280 2.44 15.72 -3.06
C PHE A 280 3.77 15.06 -3.48
N ILE A 281 4.10 15.05 -4.78
CA ILE A 281 5.30 14.41 -5.32
C ILE A 281 6.57 15.13 -4.87
N SER A 282 6.51 16.41 -4.47
CA SER A 282 7.67 17.14 -3.95
C SER A 282 8.35 16.42 -2.77
N ARG A 283 7.59 15.64 -1.99
CA ARG A 283 8.08 14.80 -0.87
C ARG A 283 8.93 13.61 -1.31
N TYR A 284 8.84 13.23 -2.59
CA TYR A 284 9.54 12.09 -3.21
C TYR A 284 10.59 12.53 -4.24
N LYS A 285 10.86 13.85 -4.33
CA LYS A 285 11.92 14.37 -5.19
C LYS A 285 13.28 14.25 -4.51
N TYR A 286 14.27 13.84 -5.27
CA TYR A 286 15.65 13.80 -4.81
C TYR A 286 16.34 15.15 -5.00
N THR A 287 17.07 15.58 -3.96
CA THR A 287 18.03 16.68 -4.08
C THR A 287 19.17 16.30 -5.02
N PHE A 288 19.91 17.29 -5.51
CA PHE A 288 21.11 17.03 -6.32
C PHE A 288 22.11 16.12 -5.59
N LYS A 289 22.27 16.31 -4.27
CA LYS A 289 23.14 15.48 -3.42
C LYS A 289 22.66 14.01 -3.38
N ASP A 290 21.37 13.79 -3.32
CA ASP A 290 20.79 12.42 -3.34
C ASP A 290 21.01 11.74 -4.67
N LYS A 291 20.82 12.48 -5.78
CA LYS A 291 21.07 11.98 -7.15
C LYS A 291 22.54 11.61 -7.34
N LEU A 292 23.48 12.46 -6.92
CA LEU A 292 24.89 12.20 -7.00
C LEU A 292 25.33 10.99 -6.12
N ARG A 293 24.85 10.93 -4.88
CA ARG A 293 25.13 9.82 -3.95
C ARG A 293 24.65 8.48 -4.48
N ARG A 294 23.49 8.45 -5.12
CA ARG A 294 22.95 7.23 -5.74
C ARG A 294 23.72 6.82 -6.97
N PHE A 295 24.07 7.75 -7.83
CA PHE A 295 24.90 7.53 -8.99
C PHE A 295 26.26 6.91 -8.61
N LEU A 296 26.93 7.46 -7.59
CA LEU A 296 28.18 6.92 -7.08
C LEU A 296 28.04 5.52 -6.51
N LYS A 297 26.93 5.23 -5.80
CA LYS A 297 26.63 3.87 -5.30
C LYS A 297 26.39 2.87 -6.44
N GLU A 298 25.74 3.26 -7.51
CA GLU A 298 25.53 2.41 -8.68
C GLU A 298 26.87 2.11 -9.40
N LEU A 299 27.74 3.10 -9.55
CA LEU A 299 29.09 2.92 -10.11
C LEU A 299 29.95 1.95 -9.27
N LEU A 300 29.90 2.07 -7.93
CA LEU A 300 30.63 1.18 -7.04
C LEU A 300 30.11 -0.26 -7.11
N ARG A 301 28.79 -0.45 -7.18
CA ARG A 301 28.19 -1.80 -7.35
C ARG A 301 28.54 -2.43 -8.67
N TYR A 302 28.63 -1.65 -9.75
CA TYR A 302 29.04 -2.15 -11.06
C TYR A 302 30.50 -2.61 -11.10
N LYS A 303 31.40 -1.97 -10.31
CA LYS A 303 32.81 -2.36 -10.18
C LYS A 303 33.05 -3.60 -9.32
N ILE A 304 32.12 -3.93 -8.41
CA ILE A 304 32.26 -5.09 -7.51
C ILE A 304 31.74 -6.38 -8.17
N ASN A 305 30.88 -6.25 -9.19
CA ASN A 305 30.27 -7.39 -9.91
C ASN A 305 30.93 -7.67 -11.26
N LYS A 306 32.09 -7.07 -11.56
CA LYS A 306 33.06 -7.44 -12.59
C LYS A 306 34.30 -8.09 -11.96
#